data_8b0399bcefbcde7c445afe2ebef56df5
#
_entry.id   8b0399bcefbcde7c445afe2ebef56df5
#
_cell.length_a   1.000
_cell.length_b   1.000
_cell.length_c   1.000
_cell.angle_alpha   90.00
_cell.angle_beta   90.00
_cell.angle_gamma   90.00
#
_symmetry.space_group_name_H-M   'P 1'
#
loop_
_entity.id
_entity.type
_entity.pdbx_description
1 polymer ?
#
loop_
_entity_poly.entity_id
_entity_poly.type
_entity_poly.pdbx_seq_one_letter_code
_entity_poly.pdbx_strand_id
1 'polypeptide(L)'
;MRYGYKASAEQFGGRRLLELALLAERSGLDTISVSDHFQPWRHTGGQAPNALTWLGAAAHGLKHALLGTSVLTPTMRYHPSIIAQAFATAAQIANGPVFLGVGTGEALNEVPATGMEWPGARERRRRLEEAIDLIRRLWTEERVDFEGEYYRTRRATIYERPEEPLPIYIAAAGPLAARLVGRKGDGFICTSGKRWDLYETLLENVRLGAEAAGRDFDRLPKMIEIKVSYDTDLELAEKACHWWAALALTPEEKHSTDDPLEMERLADAHPERARTRFIVTDDPDEVVERVAPYVELGFDELVFHGPGEQQERFIELFCRDVLPRLRARFG
;
A
#
# COMPACT_ATOMS: atom_id res chain seq x y z
N MET A 1 10.34 15.75 1.16
CA MET A 1 9.91 14.62 0.30
C MET A 1 10.38 13.32 0.93
N ARG A 2 9.60 12.20 0.84
CA ARG A 2 10.05 10.86 1.24
C ARG A 2 10.04 9.90 0.05
N TYR A 3 11.02 9.00 0.01
CA TYR A 3 11.19 8.01 -1.05
C TYR A 3 11.18 6.62 -0.44
N GLY A 4 10.27 5.76 -0.89
CA GLY A 4 10.04 4.47 -0.28
C GLY A 4 10.19 3.27 -1.22
N TYR A 5 10.23 2.09 -0.61
CA TYR A 5 10.23 0.79 -1.27
C TYR A 5 8.93 0.05 -1.00
N LYS A 6 8.28 -0.43 -2.06
CA LYS A 6 7.14 -1.34 -1.98
C LYS A 6 7.66 -2.77 -1.82
N ALA A 7 7.50 -3.31 -0.62
CA ALA A 7 7.77 -4.71 -0.33
C ALA A 7 6.58 -5.56 -0.81
N SER A 8 6.69 -6.09 -2.03
CA SER A 8 5.61 -6.82 -2.71
C SER A 8 5.51 -8.26 -2.18
N ALA A 9 4.61 -8.47 -1.23
CA ALA A 9 4.38 -9.77 -0.61
C ALA A 9 3.85 -10.83 -1.59
N GLU A 10 3.27 -10.42 -2.69
CA GLU A 10 2.73 -11.29 -3.74
C GLU A 10 3.81 -12.04 -4.51
N GLN A 11 5.03 -11.49 -4.55
CA GLN A 11 6.13 -12.02 -5.36
C GLN A 11 7.22 -12.71 -4.53
N PHE A 12 7.39 -12.32 -3.26
CA PHE A 12 8.50 -12.81 -2.45
C PHE A 12 8.03 -13.44 -1.13
N GLY A 13 8.61 -14.60 -0.79
CA GLY A 13 8.41 -15.24 0.51
C GLY A 13 8.95 -14.38 1.67
N GLY A 14 8.40 -14.55 2.86
CA GLY A 14 8.58 -13.64 3.99
C GLY A 14 10.04 -13.34 4.37
N ARG A 15 10.94 -14.35 4.35
CA ARG A 15 12.37 -14.16 4.65
C ARG A 15 13.03 -13.27 3.59
N ARG A 16 12.82 -13.60 2.32
CA ARG A 16 13.40 -12.85 1.21
C ARG A 16 12.90 -11.41 1.19
N LEU A 17 11.60 -11.24 1.39
CA LEU A 17 10.96 -9.93 1.47
C LEU A 17 11.56 -9.05 2.60
N LEU A 18 11.88 -9.66 3.74
CA LEU A 18 12.54 -8.96 4.85
C LEU A 18 13.96 -8.53 4.49
N GLU A 19 14.75 -9.42 3.90
CA GLU A 19 16.12 -9.12 3.44
C GLU A 19 16.14 -7.93 2.46
N LEU A 20 15.19 -7.91 1.52
CA LEU A 20 15.03 -6.83 0.55
C LEU A 20 14.61 -5.50 1.20
N ALA A 21 13.70 -5.54 2.17
CA ALA A 21 13.28 -4.35 2.92
C ALA A 21 14.45 -3.74 3.71
N LEU A 22 15.25 -4.58 4.37
CA LEU A 22 16.46 -4.15 5.09
C LEU A 22 17.52 -3.59 4.13
N LEU A 23 17.66 -4.16 2.94
CA LEU A 23 18.55 -3.64 1.90
C LEU A 23 18.06 -2.27 1.41
N ALA A 24 16.76 -2.12 1.15
CA ALA A 24 16.17 -0.87 0.67
C ALA A 24 16.42 0.29 1.65
N GLU A 25 16.20 0.07 2.95
CA GLU A 25 16.53 1.06 3.99
C GLU A 25 18.03 1.40 3.99
N ARG A 26 18.93 0.39 4.01
CA ARG A 26 20.38 0.62 3.96
C ARG A 26 20.84 1.35 2.70
N SER A 27 20.12 1.19 1.60
CA SER A 27 20.38 1.89 0.33
C SER A 27 19.82 3.32 0.31
N GLY A 28 19.15 3.76 1.39
CA GLY A 28 18.73 5.13 1.60
C GLY A 28 17.25 5.40 1.34
N LEU A 29 16.40 4.39 1.25
CA LEU A 29 14.95 4.60 1.13
C LEU A 29 14.32 4.85 2.50
N ASP A 30 13.44 5.84 2.57
CA ASP A 30 12.91 6.44 3.81
C ASP A 30 11.64 5.74 4.31
N THR A 31 10.91 5.05 3.42
CA THR A 31 9.66 4.35 3.73
C THR A 31 9.73 2.91 3.23
N ILE A 32 9.27 1.98 4.05
CA ILE A 32 9.05 0.58 3.67
C ILE A 32 7.57 0.26 3.86
N SER A 33 6.88 -0.08 2.77
CA SER A 33 5.47 -0.47 2.83
C SER A 33 5.23 -1.84 2.24
N VAL A 34 4.57 -2.71 3.01
CA VAL A 34 4.27 -4.08 2.59
C VAL A 34 2.82 -4.20 2.12
N SER A 35 2.58 -4.97 1.05
CA SER A 35 1.23 -5.40 0.68
C SER A 35 0.72 -6.51 1.61
N ASP A 36 -0.60 -6.56 1.82
CA ASP A 36 -1.26 -7.60 2.60
C ASP A 36 -2.20 -8.41 1.70
N HIS A 37 -1.72 -9.56 1.27
CA HIS A 37 -2.46 -10.48 0.41
C HIS A 37 -2.66 -11.83 1.11
N PHE A 38 -3.82 -12.46 0.89
CA PHE A 38 -4.05 -13.87 1.20
C PHE A 38 -3.73 -14.75 -0.01
N GLN A 39 -4.04 -14.24 -1.21
CA GLN A 39 -3.70 -14.84 -2.49
C GLN A 39 -2.97 -13.83 -3.37
N PRO A 40 -1.91 -14.24 -4.10
CA PRO A 40 -1.22 -13.36 -5.04
C PRO A 40 -2.05 -13.13 -6.31
N TRP A 41 -1.63 -12.14 -7.12
CA TRP A 41 -2.23 -11.88 -8.43
C TRP A 41 -1.94 -12.96 -9.49
N ARG A 42 -1.02 -13.87 -9.18
CA ARG A 42 -0.55 -14.92 -10.06
C ARG A 42 -0.28 -16.19 -9.24
N HIS A 43 -0.74 -17.34 -9.74
CA HIS A 43 -0.54 -18.62 -9.04
C HIS A 43 0.92 -19.10 -9.12
N THR A 44 1.46 -19.14 -10.36
CA THR A 44 2.83 -19.64 -10.61
C THR A 44 3.87 -18.66 -10.06
N GLY A 45 4.68 -19.13 -9.13
CA GLY A 45 5.69 -18.32 -8.45
C GLY A 45 5.13 -17.31 -7.44
N GLY A 46 3.80 -17.29 -7.26
CA GLY A 46 3.16 -16.38 -6.31
C GLY A 46 3.44 -16.72 -4.86
N GLN A 47 3.47 -15.71 -4.02
CA GLN A 47 3.68 -15.78 -2.58
C GLN A 47 2.58 -14.93 -1.88
N ALA A 48 2.37 -15.14 -0.60
CA ALA A 48 1.50 -14.29 0.21
C ALA A 48 1.84 -14.43 1.71
N PRO A 49 3.03 -14.04 2.16
CA PRO A 49 3.34 -14.03 3.58
C PRO A 49 2.38 -13.11 4.32
N ASN A 50 1.94 -13.52 5.51
CA ASN A 50 1.05 -12.72 6.34
C ASN A 50 1.73 -11.41 6.75
N ALA A 51 1.15 -10.29 6.35
CA ALA A 51 1.74 -8.96 6.55
C ALA A 51 1.92 -8.60 8.03
N LEU A 52 0.98 -8.97 8.92
CA LEU A 52 1.09 -8.66 10.34
C LEU A 52 2.27 -9.39 11.01
N THR A 53 2.46 -10.67 10.67
CA THR A 53 3.60 -11.45 11.16
C THR A 53 4.92 -10.90 10.62
N TRP A 54 4.96 -10.56 9.33
CA TRP A 54 6.13 -9.98 8.69
C TRP A 54 6.46 -8.59 9.25
N LEU A 55 5.44 -7.77 9.52
CA LEU A 55 5.58 -6.42 10.08
C LEU A 55 6.33 -6.42 11.40
N GLY A 56 6.06 -7.40 12.29
CA GLY A 56 6.80 -7.53 13.55
C GLY A 56 8.29 -7.79 13.35
N ALA A 57 8.66 -8.63 12.38
CA ALA A 57 10.07 -8.88 12.04
C ALA A 57 10.73 -7.64 11.41
N ALA A 58 10.02 -6.95 10.51
CA ALA A 58 10.50 -5.72 9.88
C ALA A 58 10.67 -4.58 10.90
N ALA A 59 9.72 -4.43 11.82
CA ALA A 59 9.78 -3.44 12.89
C ALA A 59 11.05 -3.58 13.75
N HIS A 60 11.42 -4.81 14.09
CA HIS A 60 12.67 -5.08 14.81
C HIS A 60 13.92 -4.86 13.96
N GLY A 61 13.86 -5.22 12.68
CA GLY A 61 15.01 -5.22 11.78
C GLY A 61 15.40 -3.84 11.25
N LEU A 62 14.41 -3.03 10.85
CA LEU A 62 14.59 -1.66 10.35
C LEU A 62 15.05 -0.72 11.47
N LYS A 63 15.78 0.35 11.11
CA LYS A 63 16.38 1.27 12.08
C LYS A 63 15.70 2.63 12.15
N HIS A 64 15.25 3.16 11.02
CA HIS A 64 14.73 4.53 10.94
C HIS A 64 13.62 4.72 9.90
N ALA A 65 13.45 3.78 8.95
CA ALA A 65 12.44 3.92 7.91
C ALA A 65 11.02 3.94 8.50
N LEU A 66 10.15 4.74 7.88
CA LEU A 66 8.71 4.69 8.13
C LEU A 66 8.16 3.35 7.63
N LEU A 67 7.69 2.52 8.55
CA LEU A 67 7.20 1.18 8.25
C LEU A 67 5.68 1.13 8.27
N GLY A 68 5.06 0.50 7.26
CA GLY A 68 3.61 0.30 7.28
C GLY A 68 3.11 -0.65 6.22
N THR A 69 1.80 -0.66 6.04
CA THR A 69 1.11 -1.44 5.01
C THR A 69 0.59 -0.57 3.88
N SER A 70 0.65 -1.08 2.65
CA SER A 70 0.10 -0.43 1.47
C SER A 70 -0.58 -1.47 0.56
N VAL A 71 -1.78 -1.93 0.92
CA VAL A 71 -2.57 -1.61 2.11
C VAL A 71 -3.13 -2.89 2.71
N LEU A 72 -3.54 -2.81 3.97
CA LEU A 72 -4.23 -3.89 4.67
C LEU A 72 -5.74 -3.63 4.68
N THR A 73 -6.55 -4.69 4.81
CA THR A 73 -8.02 -4.58 4.85
C THR A 73 -8.57 -5.00 6.20
N PRO A 74 -8.95 -4.05 7.07
CA PRO A 74 -9.44 -4.36 8.41
C PRO A 74 -10.97 -4.57 8.45
N THR A 75 -11.54 -5.27 7.46
CA THR A 75 -13.01 -5.26 7.29
C THR A 75 -13.68 -6.61 7.21
N MET A 76 -12.98 -7.67 6.82
CA MET A 76 -13.56 -9.01 6.65
C MET A 76 -12.65 -10.07 7.25
N ARG A 77 -11.53 -10.38 6.59
CA ARG A 77 -10.53 -11.37 7.00
C ARG A 77 -9.93 -11.08 8.38
N TYR A 78 -9.80 -9.80 8.73
CA TYR A 78 -9.36 -9.36 10.05
C TYR A 78 -10.46 -8.60 10.79
N HIS A 79 -10.63 -8.87 12.08
CA HIS A 79 -11.40 -7.99 12.93
C HIS A 79 -10.55 -6.75 13.29
N PRO A 80 -11.10 -5.52 13.29
CA PRO A 80 -10.33 -4.30 13.56
C PRO A 80 -9.54 -4.31 14.87
N SER A 81 -10.03 -4.98 15.91
CA SER A 81 -9.32 -5.09 17.18
C SER A 81 -8.01 -5.86 17.08
N ILE A 82 -7.93 -6.86 16.20
CA ILE A 82 -6.70 -7.62 15.95
C ILE A 82 -5.67 -6.72 15.26
N ILE A 83 -6.11 -5.92 14.29
CA ILE A 83 -5.25 -4.94 13.62
C ILE A 83 -4.75 -3.89 14.60
N ALA A 84 -5.65 -3.34 15.43
CA ALA A 84 -5.28 -2.36 16.44
C ALA A 84 -4.22 -2.91 17.41
N GLN A 85 -4.37 -4.16 17.88
CA GLN A 85 -3.42 -4.81 18.77
C GLN A 85 -2.08 -5.10 18.06
N ALA A 86 -2.12 -5.64 16.83
CA ALA A 86 -0.90 -5.96 16.08
C ALA A 86 -0.05 -4.72 15.79
N PHE A 87 -0.68 -3.62 15.39
CA PHE A 87 0.02 -2.36 15.13
C PHE A 87 0.53 -1.69 16.41
N ALA A 88 -0.20 -1.78 17.52
CA ALA A 88 0.29 -1.34 18.83
C ALA A 88 1.57 -2.10 19.22
N THR A 89 1.58 -3.43 19.07
CA THR A 89 2.77 -4.25 19.33
C THR A 89 3.90 -3.94 18.35
N ALA A 90 3.61 -3.78 17.05
CA ALA A 90 4.62 -3.42 16.06
C ALA A 90 5.30 -2.08 16.39
N ALA A 91 4.53 -1.09 16.84
CA ALA A 91 5.06 0.21 17.26
C ALA A 91 5.97 0.12 18.49
N GLN A 92 5.67 -0.78 19.43
CA GLN A 92 6.52 -1.04 20.60
C GLN A 92 7.88 -1.69 20.21
N ILE A 93 7.86 -2.53 19.18
CA ILE A 93 9.08 -3.23 18.71
C ILE A 93 9.91 -2.33 17.79
N ALA A 94 9.28 -1.40 17.06
CA ALA A 94 9.90 -0.63 16.00
C ALA A 94 10.96 0.35 16.53
N ASN A 95 12.06 0.48 15.79
CA ASN A 95 13.07 1.51 16.06
C ASN A 95 12.73 2.84 15.32
N GLY A 96 11.91 2.77 14.28
CA GLY A 96 11.43 3.91 13.48
C GLY A 96 9.92 4.10 13.60
N PRO A 97 9.38 5.11 12.93
CA PRO A 97 7.93 5.38 12.94
C PRO A 97 7.14 4.28 12.21
N VAL A 98 5.88 4.08 12.63
CA VAL A 98 4.95 3.09 12.04
C VAL A 98 3.66 3.78 11.63
N PHE A 99 3.09 3.39 10.48
CA PHE A 99 1.77 3.80 10.03
C PHE A 99 0.91 2.60 9.66
N LEU A 100 -0.40 2.72 9.84
CA LEU A 100 -1.38 1.75 9.39
C LEU A 100 -1.98 2.20 8.05
N GLY A 101 -1.58 1.56 6.96
CA GLY A 101 -2.19 1.80 5.65
C GLY A 101 -3.36 0.84 5.41
N VAL A 102 -4.56 1.38 5.16
CA VAL A 102 -5.79 0.60 5.02
C VAL A 102 -6.53 0.86 3.72
N GLY A 103 -7.27 -0.14 3.27
CA GLY A 103 -8.13 -0.08 2.09
C GLY A 103 -9.44 -0.84 2.27
N THR A 104 -10.31 -0.77 1.25
CA THR A 104 -11.61 -1.45 1.25
C THR A 104 -11.55 -2.92 0.81
N GLY A 105 -10.37 -3.43 0.53
CA GLY A 105 -10.12 -4.83 0.16
C GLY A 105 -10.39 -5.17 -1.30
N GLU A 106 -10.08 -6.41 -1.60
CA GLU A 106 -10.23 -7.04 -2.92
C GLU A 106 -10.87 -8.43 -2.76
N ALA A 107 -11.75 -8.80 -3.68
CA ALA A 107 -12.40 -10.12 -3.66
C ALA A 107 -11.39 -11.26 -3.63
N LEU A 108 -10.32 -11.16 -4.42
CA LEU A 108 -9.19 -12.10 -4.48
C LEU A 108 -8.65 -12.51 -3.09
N ASN A 109 -8.64 -11.58 -2.15
CA ASN A 109 -8.06 -11.81 -0.83
C ASN A 109 -9.11 -12.20 0.21
N GLU A 110 -10.30 -11.59 0.13
CA GLU A 110 -11.27 -11.67 1.21
C GLU A 110 -12.23 -12.86 1.03
N VAL A 111 -12.70 -13.10 -0.21
CA VAL A 111 -13.69 -14.16 -0.48
C VAL A 111 -13.12 -15.55 -0.25
N PRO A 112 -11.97 -15.93 -0.81
CA PRO A 112 -11.41 -17.25 -0.58
C PRO A 112 -11.03 -17.52 0.88
N ALA A 113 -10.57 -16.48 1.59
CA ALA A 113 -10.14 -16.60 2.98
C ALA A 113 -11.32 -16.74 3.97
N THR A 114 -12.49 -16.18 3.64
CA THR A 114 -13.62 -16.09 4.58
C THR A 114 -14.83 -16.90 4.15
N GLY A 115 -14.97 -17.24 2.87
CA GLY A 115 -16.18 -17.80 2.28
C GLY A 115 -17.38 -16.84 2.26
N MET A 116 -17.17 -15.56 2.55
CA MET A 116 -18.22 -14.54 2.54
C MET A 116 -18.44 -14.03 1.11
N GLU A 117 -19.69 -13.64 0.82
CA GLU A 117 -19.97 -12.90 -0.42
C GLU A 117 -19.24 -11.57 -0.43
N TRP A 118 -18.78 -11.14 -1.63
CA TRP A 118 -18.11 -9.85 -1.79
C TRP A 118 -19.10 -8.69 -1.66
N PRO A 119 -18.99 -7.84 -0.64
CA PRO A 119 -19.95 -6.78 -0.41
C PRO A 119 -19.85 -5.67 -1.47
N GLY A 120 -20.95 -4.96 -1.68
CA GLY A 120 -20.97 -3.77 -2.55
C GLY A 120 -20.05 -2.65 -2.04
N ALA A 121 -19.59 -1.78 -2.94
CA ALA A 121 -18.63 -0.72 -2.62
C ALA A 121 -19.07 0.23 -1.49
N ARG A 122 -20.38 0.47 -1.35
CA ARG A 122 -20.94 1.29 -0.26
C ARG A 122 -20.72 0.62 1.10
N GLU A 123 -21.01 -0.67 1.18
CA GLU A 123 -20.85 -1.45 2.42
C GLU A 123 -19.37 -1.56 2.80
N ARG A 124 -18.50 -1.89 1.87
CA ARG A 124 -17.06 -1.97 2.13
C ARG A 124 -16.50 -0.66 2.70
N ARG A 125 -16.94 0.51 2.17
CA ARG A 125 -16.53 1.81 2.73
C ARG A 125 -17.06 2.03 4.14
N ARG A 126 -18.32 1.66 4.43
CA ARG A 126 -18.91 1.78 5.78
C ARG A 126 -18.18 0.87 6.78
N ARG A 127 -17.88 -0.36 6.38
CA ARG A 127 -17.07 -1.28 7.20
C ARG A 127 -15.68 -0.67 7.50
N LEU A 128 -15.03 -0.10 6.50
CA LEU A 128 -13.72 0.53 6.69
C LEU A 128 -13.82 1.76 7.61
N GLU A 129 -14.83 2.60 7.43
CA GLU A 129 -15.04 3.79 8.28
C GLU A 129 -15.25 3.40 9.74
N GLU A 130 -16.09 2.40 9.99
CA GLU A 130 -16.35 1.89 11.33
C GLU A 130 -15.14 1.18 11.93
N ALA A 131 -14.38 0.43 11.13
CA ALA A 131 -13.13 -0.19 11.55
C ALA A 131 -12.08 0.84 12.02
N ILE A 132 -11.93 1.95 11.30
CA ILE A 132 -11.04 3.05 11.68
C ILE A 132 -11.45 3.66 13.02
N ASP A 133 -12.76 3.89 13.24
CA ASP A 133 -13.27 4.41 14.50
C ASP A 133 -12.95 3.47 15.67
N LEU A 134 -13.20 2.18 15.49
CA LEU A 134 -12.91 1.19 16.52
C LEU A 134 -11.39 1.10 16.81
N ILE A 135 -10.55 1.08 15.77
CA ILE A 135 -9.09 1.03 15.92
C ILE A 135 -8.60 2.25 16.74
N ARG A 136 -9.03 3.45 16.40
CA ARG A 136 -8.64 4.67 17.12
C ARG A 136 -9.06 4.65 18.56
N ARG A 137 -10.31 4.24 18.85
CA ARG A 137 -10.77 4.11 20.23
C ARG A 137 -9.95 3.11 21.03
N LEU A 138 -9.58 1.97 20.43
CA LEU A 138 -8.75 0.96 21.09
C LEU A 138 -7.33 1.46 21.40
N TRP A 139 -6.81 2.40 20.62
CA TRP A 139 -5.50 3.02 20.88
C TRP A 139 -5.54 4.14 21.92
N THR A 140 -6.72 4.75 22.16
CA THR A 140 -6.84 5.95 23.00
C THR A 140 -7.64 5.72 24.27
N GLU A 141 -8.53 4.73 24.32
CA GLU A 141 -9.44 4.49 25.42
C GLU A 141 -9.17 3.16 26.13
N GLU A 142 -9.54 3.07 27.41
CA GLU A 142 -9.58 1.82 28.17
C GLU A 142 -11.02 1.24 28.15
N ARG A 143 -11.11 -0.10 28.14
CA ARG A 143 -12.38 -0.83 28.28
C ARG A 143 -13.43 -0.38 27.26
N VAL A 144 -13.03 -0.41 25.97
CA VAL A 144 -13.87 0.03 24.85
C VAL A 144 -15.10 -0.86 24.68
N ASP A 145 -16.26 -0.29 24.92
CA ASP A 145 -17.54 -0.82 24.46
C ASP A 145 -17.88 -0.13 23.14
N PHE A 146 -17.99 -0.92 22.09
CA PHE A 146 -18.30 -0.45 20.73
C PHE A 146 -19.51 -1.22 20.20
N GLU A 147 -20.54 -0.50 19.79
CA GLU A 147 -21.77 -1.03 19.19
C GLU A 147 -21.94 -0.41 17.80
N GLY A 148 -21.28 -0.98 16.80
CA GLY A 148 -21.40 -0.57 15.41
C GLY A 148 -22.40 -1.41 14.63
N GLU A 149 -22.55 -1.08 13.36
CA GLU A 149 -23.33 -1.87 12.41
C GLU A 149 -22.62 -3.19 12.07
N TYR A 150 -21.29 -3.16 11.97
CA TYR A 150 -20.45 -4.29 11.53
C TYR A 150 -19.58 -4.88 12.64
N TYR A 151 -19.13 -4.06 13.59
CA TYR A 151 -18.22 -4.50 14.66
C TYR A 151 -18.77 -4.20 16.03
N ARG A 152 -18.42 -5.08 16.98
CA ARG A 152 -18.81 -4.93 18.39
C ARG A 152 -17.67 -5.35 19.29
N THR A 153 -17.45 -4.60 20.37
CA THR A 153 -16.56 -5.00 21.46
C THR A 153 -17.22 -4.76 22.81
N ARG A 154 -16.77 -5.50 23.82
CA ARG A 154 -17.22 -5.34 25.21
C ARG A 154 -16.01 -5.23 26.10
N ARG A 155 -15.82 -4.05 26.70
CA ARG A 155 -14.73 -3.77 27.65
C ARG A 155 -13.36 -4.20 27.08
N ALA A 156 -13.19 -4.06 25.75
CA ALA A 156 -11.95 -4.44 25.08
C ALA A 156 -10.84 -3.46 25.48
N THR A 157 -9.68 -4.00 25.83
CA THR A 157 -8.52 -3.21 26.27
C THR A 157 -7.27 -3.72 25.58
N ILE A 158 -6.55 -2.83 24.91
CA ILE A 158 -5.16 -3.08 24.50
C ILE A 158 -4.27 -2.63 25.65
N TYR A 159 -3.54 -3.57 26.26
CA TYR A 159 -2.71 -3.29 27.45
C TYR A 159 -1.43 -2.55 27.09
N GLU A 160 -0.89 -2.80 25.91
CA GLU A 160 0.30 -2.12 25.38
C GLU A 160 -0.15 -1.15 24.26
N ARG A 161 -0.86 -0.09 24.64
CA ARG A 161 -1.27 0.95 23.69
C ARG A 161 -0.04 1.75 23.25
N PRO A 162 -0.01 2.26 21.99
CA PRO A 162 1.00 3.21 21.58
C PRO A 162 0.89 4.50 22.44
N GLU A 163 2.00 5.16 22.71
CA GLU A 163 2.01 6.42 23.49
C GLU A 163 1.16 7.49 22.78
N GLU A 164 1.27 7.56 21.46
CA GLU A 164 0.44 8.40 20.59
C GLU A 164 -0.27 7.52 19.55
N PRO A 165 -1.52 7.85 19.15
CA PRO A 165 -2.22 7.12 18.12
C PRO A 165 -1.41 7.06 16.83
N LEU A 166 -1.27 5.86 16.25
CA LEU A 166 -0.54 5.69 15.01
C LEU A 166 -1.27 6.35 13.83
N PRO A 167 -0.55 6.94 12.88
CA PRO A 167 -1.16 7.49 11.69
C PRO A 167 -1.87 6.39 10.86
N ILE A 168 -3.12 6.66 10.46
CA ILE A 168 -3.90 5.78 9.59
C ILE A 168 -3.95 6.41 8.19
N TYR A 169 -3.24 5.81 7.25
CA TYR A 169 -3.28 6.19 5.84
C TYR A 169 -4.37 5.39 5.12
N ILE A 170 -5.21 6.05 4.35
CA ILE A 170 -6.34 5.41 3.69
C ILE A 170 -6.12 5.42 2.18
N ALA A 171 -6.22 4.24 1.55
CA ALA A 171 -6.17 4.12 0.11
C ALA A 171 -7.51 4.47 -0.54
N ALA A 172 -7.46 5.24 -1.62
CA ALA A 172 -8.63 5.54 -2.42
C ALA A 172 -8.34 5.46 -3.92
N ALA A 173 -9.30 4.85 -4.64
CA ALA A 173 -9.34 4.76 -6.10
C ALA A 173 -10.61 5.40 -6.70
N GLY A 174 -11.42 6.06 -5.88
CA GLY A 174 -12.63 6.74 -6.33
C GLY A 174 -13.06 7.85 -5.38
N PRO A 175 -13.94 8.77 -5.83
CA PRO A 175 -14.22 10.03 -5.14
C PRO A 175 -14.81 9.86 -3.72
N LEU A 176 -15.69 8.87 -3.51
CA LEU A 176 -16.29 8.66 -2.19
C LEU A 176 -15.30 8.08 -1.17
N ALA A 177 -14.35 7.25 -1.60
CA ALA A 177 -13.27 6.78 -0.75
C ALA A 177 -12.29 7.92 -0.46
N ALA A 178 -11.99 8.77 -1.45
CA ALA A 178 -11.16 9.95 -1.27
C ALA A 178 -11.76 10.94 -0.25
N ARG A 179 -13.08 11.13 -0.25
CA ARG A 179 -13.74 11.93 0.81
C ARG A 179 -13.58 11.33 2.21
N LEU A 180 -13.59 9.99 2.32
CA LEU A 180 -13.32 9.32 3.60
C LEU A 180 -11.88 9.58 4.06
N VAL A 181 -10.89 9.56 3.12
CA VAL A 181 -9.51 9.96 3.43
C VAL A 181 -9.48 11.33 4.09
N GLY A 182 -10.05 12.34 3.46
CA GLY A 182 -10.08 13.71 3.99
C GLY A 182 -10.72 13.80 5.37
N ARG A 183 -11.88 13.12 5.57
CA ARG A 183 -12.59 13.15 6.84
C ARG A 183 -11.85 12.44 7.98
N LYS A 184 -11.21 11.31 7.72
CA LYS A 184 -10.74 10.40 8.78
C LYS A 184 -9.30 9.91 8.60
N GLY A 185 -8.68 10.03 7.44
CA GLY A 185 -7.30 9.58 7.22
C GLY A 185 -6.27 10.54 7.79
N ASP A 186 -5.14 10.02 8.24
CA ASP A 186 -3.97 10.82 8.61
C ASP A 186 -2.95 10.86 7.46
N GLY A 187 -3.26 10.20 6.34
CA GLY A 187 -2.57 10.23 5.07
C GLY A 187 -3.42 9.64 3.97
N PHE A 188 -3.10 9.97 2.73
CA PHE A 188 -3.71 9.46 1.52
C PHE A 188 -2.78 8.49 0.80
N ILE A 189 -3.31 7.38 0.30
CA ILE A 189 -2.57 6.43 -0.54
C ILE A 189 -3.30 6.24 -1.88
N CYS A 190 -2.55 6.28 -2.99
CA CYS A 190 -3.03 5.79 -4.28
C CYS A 190 -1.90 5.14 -5.09
N THR A 191 -2.19 4.67 -6.31
CA THR A 191 -1.24 3.98 -7.17
C THR A 191 -1.13 4.64 -8.53
N SER A 192 0.07 4.69 -9.10
CA SER A 192 0.37 5.24 -10.42
C SER A 192 -0.19 4.42 -11.57
N GLY A 193 0.01 4.89 -12.81
CA GLY A 193 -0.41 4.22 -14.04
C GLY A 193 -1.93 4.30 -14.26
N LYS A 194 -2.56 5.38 -13.84
CA LYS A 194 -3.95 5.73 -14.10
C LYS A 194 -4.02 6.99 -14.97
N ARG A 195 -5.22 7.35 -15.41
CA ARG A 195 -5.46 8.62 -16.12
C ARG A 195 -5.22 9.80 -15.18
N TRP A 196 -4.70 10.91 -15.70
CA TRP A 196 -4.36 12.09 -14.89
C TRP A 196 -5.56 12.72 -14.21
N ASP A 197 -6.69 12.83 -14.91
CA ASP A 197 -7.95 13.37 -14.40
C ASP A 197 -8.45 12.63 -13.14
N LEU A 198 -8.05 11.36 -12.98
CA LEU A 198 -8.38 10.61 -11.77
C LEU A 198 -7.63 11.16 -10.55
N TYR A 199 -6.34 11.48 -10.67
CA TYR A 199 -5.57 12.01 -9.52
C TYR A 199 -6.10 13.36 -9.05
N GLU A 200 -6.40 14.27 -10.00
CA GLU A 200 -7.02 15.57 -9.70
C GLU A 200 -8.37 15.36 -8.99
N THR A 201 -9.20 14.45 -9.51
CA THR A 201 -10.49 14.11 -8.89
C THR A 201 -10.31 13.54 -7.48
N LEU A 202 -9.33 12.68 -7.26
CA LEU A 202 -9.06 12.09 -5.93
C LEU A 202 -8.61 13.16 -4.95
N LEU A 203 -7.61 13.97 -5.32
CA LEU A 203 -7.07 15.03 -4.45
C LEU A 203 -8.13 16.08 -4.10
N GLU A 204 -8.95 16.48 -5.07
CA GLU A 204 -10.08 17.39 -4.82
C GLU A 204 -11.09 16.79 -3.84
N ASN A 205 -11.41 15.49 -3.96
CA ASN A 205 -12.33 14.86 -3.01
C ASN A 205 -11.70 14.61 -1.63
N VAL A 206 -10.38 14.41 -1.53
CA VAL A 206 -9.66 14.41 -0.24
C VAL A 206 -9.78 15.79 0.40
N ARG A 207 -9.55 16.87 -0.36
CA ARG A 207 -9.68 18.26 0.10
C ARG A 207 -11.08 18.54 0.62
N LEU A 208 -12.11 18.25 -0.18
CA LEU A 208 -13.51 18.41 0.23
C LEU A 208 -13.87 17.62 1.50
N GLY A 209 -13.31 16.42 1.65
CA GLY A 209 -13.50 15.61 2.85
C GLY A 209 -12.82 16.21 4.07
N ALA A 210 -11.62 16.75 3.92
CA ALA A 210 -10.86 17.42 4.98
C ALA A 210 -11.56 18.71 5.44
N GLU A 211 -11.96 19.57 4.52
CA GLU A 211 -12.70 20.80 4.79
C GLU A 211 -14.01 20.53 5.55
N ALA A 212 -14.78 19.52 5.11
CA ALA A 212 -16.02 19.14 5.77
C ALA A 212 -15.82 18.66 7.22
N ALA A 213 -14.61 18.19 7.56
CA ALA A 213 -14.21 17.76 8.90
C ALA A 213 -13.38 18.81 9.67
N GLY A 214 -13.21 20.02 9.12
CA GLY A 214 -12.41 21.08 9.74
C GLY A 214 -10.91 20.75 9.80
N ARG A 215 -10.40 19.91 8.86
CA ARG A 215 -9.00 19.47 8.81
C ARG A 215 -8.26 20.17 7.68
N ASP A 216 -6.97 20.33 7.86
CA ASP A 216 -6.08 20.94 6.89
C ASP A 216 -5.60 19.91 5.86
N PHE A 217 -6.05 20.05 4.61
CA PHE A 217 -5.66 19.20 3.48
C PHE A 217 -4.15 19.25 3.19
N ASP A 218 -3.52 20.42 3.34
CA ASP A 218 -2.12 20.61 2.97
C ASP A 218 -1.18 19.87 3.91
N ARG A 219 -1.62 19.63 5.15
CA ARG A 219 -0.88 18.85 6.15
C ARG A 219 -1.03 17.34 6.01
N LEU A 220 -1.96 16.85 5.19
CA LEU A 220 -2.12 15.42 4.97
C LEU A 220 -1.00 14.89 4.07
N PRO A 221 -0.15 13.96 4.54
CA PRO A 221 0.78 13.25 3.68
C PRO A 221 0.05 12.56 2.52
N LYS A 222 0.62 12.64 1.33
CA LYS A 222 0.04 12.12 0.10
C LYS A 222 1.01 11.13 -0.53
N MET A 223 0.81 9.86 -0.21
CA MET A 223 1.61 8.75 -0.71
C MET A 223 1.10 8.27 -2.06
N ILE A 224 2.00 8.07 -3.00
CA ILE A 224 1.71 7.36 -4.24
C ILE A 224 2.67 6.19 -4.46
N GLU A 225 2.13 5.00 -4.74
CA GLU A 225 2.90 3.86 -5.21
C GLU A 225 3.20 4.04 -6.70
N ILE A 226 4.46 4.28 -7.03
CA ILE A 226 4.94 4.46 -8.41
C ILE A 226 5.53 3.15 -8.90
N LYS A 227 4.92 2.62 -9.95
CA LYS A 227 5.41 1.43 -10.62
C LYS A 227 6.52 1.79 -11.58
N VAL A 228 7.72 1.28 -11.32
CA VAL A 228 8.91 1.57 -12.13
C VAL A 228 9.72 0.31 -12.35
N SER A 229 10.05 0.05 -13.60
CA SER A 229 10.99 -0.98 -14.00
C SER A 229 12.20 -0.28 -14.61
N TYR A 230 13.23 -0.06 -13.79
CA TYR A 230 14.48 0.55 -14.18
C TYR A 230 15.61 -0.48 -14.13
N ASP A 231 16.30 -0.62 -15.22
CA ASP A 231 17.56 -1.36 -15.34
C ASP A 231 18.45 -0.65 -16.34
N THR A 232 19.77 -0.82 -16.26
CA THR A 232 20.73 -0.32 -17.27
C THR A 232 20.67 -1.10 -18.59
N ASP A 233 19.86 -2.15 -18.64
CA ASP A 233 19.50 -2.93 -19.83
C ASP A 233 17.97 -2.86 -20.00
N LEU A 234 17.54 -2.16 -21.05
CA LEU A 234 16.11 -1.95 -21.35
C LEU A 234 15.35 -3.26 -21.55
N GLU A 235 15.97 -4.28 -22.15
CA GLU A 235 15.33 -5.58 -22.36
C GLU A 235 15.03 -6.28 -21.02
N LEU A 236 15.93 -6.18 -20.05
CA LEU A 236 15.70 -6.68 -18.70
C LEU A 236 14.59 -5.90 -18.00
N ALA A 237 14.56 -4.57 -18.15
CA ALA A 237 13.49 -3.73 -17.59
C ALA A 237 12.12 -4.10 -18.18
N GLU A 238 12.03 -4.36 -19.48
CA GLU A 238 10.77 -4.77 -20.13
C GLU A 238 10.29 -6.14 -19.65
N LYS A 239 11.18 -7.14 -19.63
CA LYS A 239 10.85 -8.51 -19.20
C LYS A 239 10.40 -8.57 -17.74
N ALA A 240 11.00 -7.74 -16.87
CA ALA A 240 10.69 -7.70 -15.47
C ALA A 240 9.20 -7.44 -15.19
N CYS A 241 8.50 -6.70 -16.05
CA CYS A 241 7.09 -6.37 -15.86
C CYS A 241 6.15 -7.55 -16.08
N HIS A 242 6.54 -8.59 -16.81
CA HIS A 242 5.61 -9.63 -17.27
C HIS A 242 4.94 -10.40 -16.13
N TRP A 243 5.65 -10.64 -15.04
CA TRP A 243 5.07 -11.30 -13.86
C TRP A 243 3.84 -10.54 -13.33
N TRP A 244 3.84 -9.21 -13.45
CA TRP A 244 2.78 -8.33 -12.98
C TRP A 244 1.70 -8.01 -14.05
N ALA A 245 1.60 -8.81 -15.11
CA ALA A 245 0.63 -8.58 -16.18
C ALA A 245 -0.82 -8.52 -15.70
N ALA A 246 -1.16 -9.20 -14.60
CA ALA A 246 -2.47 -9.11 -13.97
C ALA A 246 -2.87 -7.69 -13.53
N LEU A 247 -1.91 -6.81 -13.26
CA LEU A 247 -2.20 -5.39 -12.97
C LEU A 247 -2.79 -4.64 -14.17
N ALA A 248 -2.54 -5.11 -15.38
CA ALA A 248 -3.03 -4.52 -16.63
C ALA A 248 -4.36 -5.13 -17.13
N LEU A 249 -4.93 -6.10 -16.44
CA LEU A 249 -6.28 -6.60 -16.70
C LEU A 249 -7.30 -5.47 -16.60
N THR A 250 -8.32 -5.51 -17.45
CA THR A 250 -9.43 -4.56 -17.41
C THR A 250 -10.25 -4.72 -16.12
N PRO A 251 -11.06 -3.74 -15.74
CA PRO A 251 -11.98 -3.89 -14.61
C PRO A 251 -12.90 -5.11 -14.74
N GLU A 252 -13.39 -5.39 -15.93
CA GLU A 252 -14.26 -6.54 -16.22
C GLU A 252 -13.50 -7.86 -16.00
N GLU A 253 -12.28 -7.99 -16.54
CA GLU A 253 -11.41 -9.16 -16.33
C GLU A 253 -11.11 -9.37 -14.85
N LYS A 254 -10.77 -8.30 -14.10
CA LYS A 254 -10.50 -8.40 -12.66
C LYS A 254 -11.71 -8.76 -11.81
N HIS A 255 -12.91 -8.33 -12.22
CA HIS A 255 -14.14 -8.67 -11.52
C HIS A 255 -14.73 -10.02 -11.90
N SER A 256 -14.22 -10.66 -12.96
CA SER A 256 -14.72 -11.97 -13.42
C SER A 256 -14.26 -13.13 -12.56
N THR A 257 -13.21 -12.95 -11.76
CA THR A 257 -12.61 -14.03 -10.95
C THR A 257 -11.93 -13.53 -9.69
N ASP A 258 -11.91 -14.37 -8.67
CA ASP A 258 -11.09 -14.24 -7.46
C ASP A 258 -10.06 -15.37 -7.33
N ASP A 259 -9.85 -16.14 -8.42
CA ASP A 259 -8.89 -17.26 -8.51
C ASP A 259 -7.58 -16.80 -9.18
N PRO A 260 -6.42 -16.91 -8.49
CA PRO A 260 -5.11 -16.58 -9.05
C PRO A 260 -4.75 -17.38 -10.32
N LEU A 261 -5.22 -18.62 -10.47
CA LEU A 261 -5.02 -19.43 -11.68
C LEU A 261 -5.69 -18.80 -12.90
N GLU A 262 -6.94 -18.38 -12.74
CA GLU A 262 -7.68 -17.76 -13.81
C GLU A 262 -7.15 -16.34 -14.11
N MET A 263 -6.76 -15.57 -13.08
CA MET A 263 -6.09 -14.28 -13.29
C MET A 263 -4.79 -14.43 -14.07
N GLU A 264 -3.98 -15.43 -13.75
CA GLU A 264 -2.75 -15.77 -14.48
C GLU A 264 -3.04 -16.09 -15.94
N ARG A 265 -4.03 -16.96 -16.19
CA ARG A 265 -4.45 -17.33 -17.55
C ARG A 265 -4.88 -16.10 -18.38
N LEU A 266 -5.66 -15.21 -17.81
CA LEU A 266 -6.08 -13.97 -18.44
C LEU A 266 -4.90 -13.03 -18.71
N ALA A 267 -3.99 -12.91 -17.75
CA ALA A 267 -2.82 -12.05 -17.85
C ALA A 267 -1.80 -12.56 -18.89
N ASP A 268 -1.55 -13.87 -18.92
CA ASP A 268 -0.60 -14.52 -19.83
C ASP A 268 -1.08 -14.53 -21.30
N ALA A 269 -2.35 -14.28 -21.54
CA ALA A 269 -2.84 -14.05 -22.89
C ALA A 269 -2.29 -12.76 -23.53
N HIS A 270 -1.89 -11.79 -22.69
CA HIS A 270 -1.42 -10.46 -23.12
C HIS A 270 -0.34 -9.90 -22.19
N PRO A 271 0.81 -10.58 -22.01
CA PRO A 271 1.85 -10.18 -21.05
C PRO A 271 2.46 -8.81 -21.37
N GLU A 272 2.47 -8.41 -22.65
CA GLU A 272 2.94 -7.12 -23.12
C GLU A 272 2.16 -5.93 -22.53
N ARG A 273 0.91 -6.14 -22.10
CA ARG A 273 0.11 -5.08 -21.45
C ARG A 273 0.72 -4.61 -20.14
N ALA A 274 1.52 -5.45 -19.45
CA ALA A 274 2.12 -5.13 -18.17
C ALA A 274 2.91 -3.80 -18.21
N ARG A 275 3.68 -3.57 -19.28
CA ARG A 275 4.47 -2.33 -19.46
C ARG A 275 3.63 -1.05 -19.40
N THR A 276 2.34 -1.11 -19.73
CA THR A 276 1.45 0.06 -19.67
C THR A 276 1.22 0.56 -18.24
N ARG A 277 1.54 -0.27 -17.24
CA ARG A 277 1.35 0.04 -15.82
C ARG A 277 2.64 0.53 -15.15
N PHE A 278 3.78 0.43 -15.83
CA PHE A 278 5.09 0.77 -15.31
C PHE A 278 5.74 1.89 -16.10
N ILE A 279 6.58 2.67 -15.45
CA ILE A 279 7.64 3.41 -16.11
C ILE A 279 8.71 2.38 -16.44
N VAL A 280 8.96 2.12 -17.73
CA VAL A 280 9.94 1.13 -18.18
C VAL A 280 11.04 1.88 -18.94
N THR A 281 12.28 1.86 -18.44
CA THR A 281 13.37 2.64 -19.02
C THR A 281 14.74 2.17 -18.52
N ASP A 282 15.78 2.45 -19.28
CA ASP A 282 17.19 2.35 -18.90
C ASP A 282 17.83 3.73 -18.61
N ASP A 283 17.05 4.81 -18.76
CA ASP A 283 17.47 6.18 -18.48
C ASP A 283 16.94 6.65 -17.11
N PRO A 284 17.83 6.91 -16.12
CA PRO A 284 17.42 7.39 -14.81
C PRO A 284 16.79 8.79 -14.83
N ASP A 285 17.14 9.63 -15.81
CA ASP A 285 16.55 10.96 -15.95
C ASP A 285 15.11 10.88 -16.48
N GLU A 286 14.79 9.90 -17.34
CA GLU A 286 13.39 9.63 -17.75
C GLU A 286 12.53 9.25 -16.55
N VAL A 287 13.04 8.46 -15.59
CA VAL A 287 12.27 8.16 -14.37
C VAL A 287 11.89 9.44 -13.63
N VAL A 288 12.85 10.36 -13.45
CA VAL A 288 12.63 11.64 -12.76
C VAL A 288 11.60 12.50 -13.48
N GLU A 289 11.71 12.61 -14.83
CA GLU A 289 10.73 13.37 -15.62
C GLU A 289 9.32 12.79 -15.55
N ARG A 290 9.19 11.47 -15.55
CA ARG A 290 7.88 10.80 -15.48
C ARG A 290 7.27 10.79 -14.08
N VAL A 291 8.08 11.02 -13.05
CA VAL A 291 7.66 11.18 -11.66
C VAL A 291 7.24 12.62 -11.34
N ALA A 292 7.87 13.62 -11.99
CA ALA A 292 7.67 15.04 -11.72
C ALA A 292 6.18 15.46 -11.69
N PRO A 293 5.31 15.05 -12.62
CA PRO A 293 3.90 15.44 -12.57
C PRO A 293 3.15 15.00 -11.31
N TYR A 294 3.53 13.88 -10.69
CA TYR A 294 2.92 13.46 -9.41
C TYR A 294 3.32 14.40 -8.28
N VAL A 295 4.58 14.82 -8.26
CA VAL A 295 5.07 15.82 -7.27
C VAL A 295 4.37 17.17 -7.46
N GLU A 296 4.18 17.60 -8.71
CA GLU A 296 3.46 18.83 -9.05
C GLU A 296 1.99 18.81 -8.62
N LEU A 297 1.35 17.61 -8.60
CA LEU A 297 0.01 17.43 -8.04
C LEU A 297 -0.01 17.45 -6.50
N GLY A 298 1.16 17.47 -5.85
CA GLY A 298 1.29 17.56 -4.39
C GLY A 298 1.48 16.22 -3.68
N PHE A 299 1.83 15.15 -4.38
CA PHE A 299 2.30 13.93 -3.72
C PHE A 299 3.70 14.17 -3.13
N ASP A 300 3.86 13.85 -1.86
CA ASP A 300 5.05 14.12 -1.06
C ASP A 300 5.73 12.86 -0.50
N GLU A 301 5.14 11.70 -0.75
CA GLU A 301 5.69 10.39 -0.41
C GLU A 301 5.57 9.44 -1.61
N LEU A 302 6.73 9.12 -2.20
CA LEU A 302 6.84 8.33 -3.42
C LEU A 302 7.36 6.94 -3.09
N VAL A 303 6.51 5.93 -3.15
CA VAL A 303 6.87 4.54 -2.87
C VAL A 303 7.04 3.78 -4.17
N PHE A 304 8.26 3.30 -4.43
CA PHE A 304 8.59 2.66 -5.70
C PHE A 304 8.39 1.15 -5.65
N HIS A 305 7.66 0.67 -6.64
CA HIS A 305 7.41 -0.75 -6.88
C HIS A 305 8.20 -1.21 -8.10
N GLY A 306 9.29 -1.95 -7.87
CA GLY A 306 10.05 -2.66 -8.90
C GLY A 306 9.42 -4.03 -9.19
N PRO A 307 9.18 -4.41 -10.47
CA PRO A 307 8.43 -5.62 -10.80
C PRO A 307 9.28 -6.90 -10.90
N GLY A 308 10.60 -6.78 -11.03
CA GLY A 308 11.48 -7.90 -11.40
C GLY A 308 11.80 -8.85 -10.24
N GLU A 309 12.21 -10.07 -10.58
CA GLU A 309 12.70 -11.05 -9.61
C GLU A 309 14.06 -10.66 -9.01
N GLN A 310 14.88 -9.93 -9.76
CA GLN A 310 16.19 -9.46 -9.31
C GLN A 310 16.09 -8.16 -8.49
N GLN A 311 15.39 -8.23 -7.37
CA GLN A 311 15.10 -7.05 -6.56
C GLN A 311 16.33 -6.39 -5.94
N GLU A 312 17.39 -7.14 -5.56
CA GLU A 312 18.63 -6.49 -5.11
C GLU A 312 19.20 -5.61 -6.20
N ARG A 313 19.28 -6.13 -7.43
CA ARG A 313 19.75 -5.35 -8.58
C ARG A 313 18.90 -4.09 -8.80
N PHE A 314 17.58 -4.23 -8.74
CA PHE A 314 16.68 -3.08 -8.84
C PHE A 314 16.96 -2.05 -7.73
N ILE A 315 17.01 -2.46 -6.47
CA ILE A 315 17.27 -1.57 -5.34
C ILE A 315 18.61 -0.87 -5.48
N GLU A 316 19.68 -1.61 -5.81
CA GLU A 316 21.03 -1.08 -5.97
C GLU A 316 21.11 -0.08 -7.11
N LEU A 317 20.61 -0.42 -8.31
CA LEU A 317 20.63 0.47 -9.48
C LEU A 317 19.76 1.70 -9.23
N PHE A 318 18.54 1.52 -8.74
CA PHE A 318 17.63 2.63 -8.47
C PHE A 318 18.21 3.62 -7.44
N CYS A 319 18.75 3.11 -6.34
CA CYS A 319 19.32 3.95 -5.29
C CYS A 319 20.65 4.60 -5.70
N ARG A 320 21.41 3.99 -6.61
CA ARG A 320 22.65 4.56 -7.16
C ARG A 320 22.37 5.65 -8.20
N ASP A 321 21.43 5.41 -9.11
CA ASP A 321 21.26 6.21 -10.32
C ASP A 321 20.05 7.16 -10.25
N VAL A 322 18.91 6.71 -9.75
CA VAL A 322 17.64 7.44 -9.78
C VAL A 322 17.43 8.26 -8.50
N LEU A 323 17.58 7.65 -7.33
CA LEU A 323 17.28 8.29 -6.04
C LEU A 323 18.06 9.60 -5.81
N PRO A 324 19.36 9.71 -6.14
CA PRO A 324 20.09 10.98 -5.99
C PRO A 324 19.52 12.10 -6.88
N ARG A 325 19.06 11.75 -8.10
CA ARG A 325 18.43 12.71 -9.03
C ARG A 325 17.07 13.19 -8.53
N LEU A 326 16.23 12.28 -8.00
CA LEU A 326 14.96 12.63 -7.36
C LEU A 326 15.18 13.59 -6.20
N ARG A 327 16.14 13.29 -5.32
CA ARG A 327 16.50 14.15 -4.19
C ARG A 327 17.05 15.50 -4.62
N ALA A 328 17.87 15.55 -5.66
CA ALA A 328 18.40 16.81 -6.18
C ALA A 328 17.31 17.71 -6.76
N ARG A 329 16.26 17.13 -7.36
CA ARG A 329 15.18 17.89 -8.00
C ARG A 329 14.06 18.29 -7.05
N PHE A 330 13.70 17.42 -6.10
CA PHE A 330 12.49 17.60 -5.28
C PHE A 330 12.76 17.74 -3.77
N GLY A 331 13.94 17.42 -3.31
CA GLY A 331 14.35 17.53 -1.89
C GLY A 331 14.24 16.28 -1.08
#